data_8fed2a3608a049b63aef6cdbc43363ba
#
_entry.id   8fed2a3608a049b63aef6cdbc43363ba
#
_cell.length_a   1.000
_cell.length_b   1.000
_cell.length_c   1.000
_cell.angle_alpha   90.00
_cell.angle_beta   90.00
_cell.angle_gamma   90.00
#
_symmetry.space_group_name_H-M   'P 1'
#
loop_
_entity.id
_entity.type
_entity.pdbx_description
1 polymer ?
#
loop_
_entity_poly.entity_id
_entity_poly.type
_entity_poly.pdbx_seq_one_letter_code
_entity_poly.pdbx_strand_id
1 'polypeptide(L)'
;MKFPRALLSVRIAGLAGLLVSPLVQADFAIAGFELVHTVPVDTTLGTADLRQPGPVWIELFDGAKSRIDIGQFYAADHPGSVLGTVIEHLEAAGKRGVKIRFLLEEKGLKLSDPATLERLRAIPNLTFRVLPYAQVSGGIIHAKYMVVDGKQAFIGSQNFDWRSLEHIHETGLRISDATTVAQVQAIFEQDWQAQAAVAANQPVPLPAPGQPPLRNGNYLVASPQRYNPPGVGDSQQELPRLLAEAKNEVRVQLLDYAPLSYGPDRTRPYYPLIDNAVRAAAARGVSIKLMVSNWNTDKLELPYLKSLAVLPNVQVRIVTLPQAPQGFIPYARVIHSKTMDIDGQVAWIGTSNWLGGYLDNSRNLEVVMHDSAMARRIGELHAQLWDGPYAKPLEVMAEYPDPHPGTP
;
A
#
# COMPACT_ATOMS: atom_id res chain seq x y z
N MET A 1 -21.14 61.28 69.05
CA MET A 1 -19.94 60.74 68.40
C MET A 1 -20.40 59.77 67.36
N LYS A 2 -20.30 60.15 66.04
CA LYS A 2 -20.74 59.31 64.89
C LYS A 2 -19.47 58.78 64.20
N PHE A 3 -19.32 57.47 64.12
CA PHE A 3 -18.26 56.84 63.33
C PHE A 3 -18.78 56.52 61.93
N PRO A 4 -18.00 56.78 60.84
CA PRO A 4 -18.41 56.46 59.49
C PRO A 4 -18.08 54.97 59.16
N ARG A 5 -19.02 54.31 58.51
CA ARG A 5 -18.86 52.98 57.89
C ARG A 5 -18.08 53.09 56.60
N ALA A 6 -16.94 52.41 56.48
CA ALA A 6 -16.21 52.23 55.24
C ALA A 6 -16.81 51.05 54.45
N LEU A 7 -17.21 51.31 53.25
CA LEU A 7 -17.64 50.29 52.25
C LEU A 7 -16.41 49.73 51.53
N LEU A 8 -16.15 48.45 51.74
CA LEU A 8 -15.08 47.68 51.06
C LEU A 8 -15.68 47.13 49.76
N SER A 9 -15.29 47.68 48.59
CA SER A 9 -15.69 47.18 47.26
C SER A 9 -14.70 46.09 46.83
N VAL A 10 -15.18 44.84 46.81
CA VAL A 10 -14.44 43.70 46.23
C VAL A 10 -14.59 43.74 44.72
N ARG A 11 -13.51 43.98 43.99
CA ARG A 11 -13.45 43.79 42.53
C ARG A 11 -13.13 42.34 42.26
N ILE A 12 -14.11 41.61 41.67
CA ILE A 12 -13.91 40.27 41.11
C ILE A 12 -13.30 40.48 39.72
N ALA A 13 -12.02 40.14 39.58
CA ALA A 13 -11.37 40.03 38.28
C ALA A 13 -11.78 38.68 37.63
N GLY A 14 -12.66 38.75 36.67
CA GLY A 14 -13.02 37.59 35.85
C GLY A 14 -11.84 37.15 34.99
N LEU A 15 -11.24 36.00 35.29
CA LEU A 15 -10.30 35.33 34.40
C LEU A 15 -11.12 34.69 33.24
N ALA A 16 -11.15 35.33 32.05
CA ALA A 16 -11.65 34.72 30.86
C ALA A 16 -10.62 33.68 30.38
N GLY A 17 -10.80 32.42 30.75
CA GLY A 17 -10.05 31.30 30.20
C GLY A 17 -10.41 31.15 28.74
N LEU A 18 -9.48 31.47 27.85
CA LEU A 18 -9.55 31.08 26.45
C LEU A 18 -9.51 29.53 26.37
N LEU A 19 -10.66 28.91 26.15
CA LEU A 19 -10.76 27.53 25.75
C LEU A 19 -10.19 27.44 24.33
N VAL A 20 -8.90 27.14 24.21
CA VAL A 20 -8.32 26.69 22.95
C VAL A 20 -8.85 25.28 22.72
N SER A 21 -9.94 25.18 21.94
CA SER A 21 -10.35 23.89 21.40
C SER A 21 -9.19 23.37 20.56
N PRO A 22 -8.71 22.13 20.75
CA PRO A 22 -7.75 21.55 19.85
C PRO A 22 -8.40 21.57 18.45
N LEU A 23 -7.74 22.19 17.48
CA LEU A 23 -8.09 22.06 16.08
C LEU A 23 -7.96 20.56 15.78
N VAL A 24 -9.08 19.88 15.63
CA VAL A 24 -9.11 18.53 15.07
C VAL A 24 -8.67 18.70 13.62
N GLN A 25 -7.44 18.34 13.34
CA GLN A 25 -6.92 18.36 11.98
C GLN A 25 -7.76 17.35 11.18
N ALA A 26 -8.35 17.80 10.08
CA ALA A 26 -9.15 16.95 9.23
C ALA A 26 -8.24 15.90 8.56
N ASP A 27 -8.71 14.66 8.45
CA ASP A 27 -8.01 13.60 7.74
C ASP A 27 -7.78 14.00 6.29
N PHE A 28 -6.58 13.75 5.75
CA PHE A 28 -6.24 14.13 4.39
C PHE A 28 -7.00 13.26 3.38
N ALA A 29 -7.83 13.90 2.59
CA ALA A 29 -8.58 13.27 1.51
C ALA A 29 -8.76 14.24 0.33
N ILE A 30 -8.86 13.67 -0.85
CA ILE A 30 -9.40 14.33 -2.05
C ILE A 30 -10.74 13.69 -2.42
N ALA A 31 -11.44 14.25 -3.40
CA ALA A 31 -12.76 13.73 -3.79
C ALA A 31 -12.71 12.24 -4.14
N GLY A 32 -13.36 11.41 -3.32
CA GLY A 32 -13.44 9.97 -3.49
C GLY A 32 -12.24 9.13 -3.00
N PHE A 33 -11.18 9.75 -2.45
CA PHE A 33 -9.97 9.04 -2.03
C PHE A 33 -9.40 9.64 -0.73
N GLU A 34 -9.25 8.81 0.28
CA GLU A 34 -8.60 9.11 1.55
C GLU A 34 -7.26 8.38 1.62
N LEU A 35 -6.18 9.11 1.89
CA LEU A 35 -4.86 8.53 2.06
C LEU A 35 -4.72 7.95 3.48
N VAL A 36 -4.32 6.69 3.56
CA VAL A 36 -4.17 5.93 4.81
C VAL A 36 -2.71 5.52 4.95
N HIS A 37 -2.16 5.63 6.17
CA HIS A 37 -0.74 5.43 6.41
C HIS A 37 -0.50 4.58 7.65
N THR A 38 0.27 3.48 7.51
CA THR A 38 0.81 2.77 8.66
C THR A 38 2.15 3.37 9.05
N VAL A 39 2.20 3.86 10.27
CA VAL A 39 3.43 4.33 10.90
C VAL A 39 3.96 3.22 11.81
N PRO A 40 5.17 2.72 11.57
CA PRO A 40 5.78 1.77 12.48
C PRO A 40 5.89 2.36 13.88
N VAL A 41 5.39 1.65 14.89
CA VAL A 41 5.46 2.11 16.29
C VAL A 41 6.89 2.44 16.69
N ASP A 42 7.06 3.40 17.59
CA ASP A 42 8.37 3.88 18.08
C ASP A 42 9.29 4.40 16.95
N THR A 43 8.71 5.05 15.94
CA THR A 43 9.42 5.84 14.93
C THR A 43 8.93 7.29 14.92
N THR A 44 9.71 8.16 14.28
CA THR A 44 9.38 9.59 14.13
C THR A 44 8.60 9.88 12.82
N LEU A 45 7.97 8.87 12.23
CA LEU A 45 7.31 8.95 10.92
C LEU A 45 5.80 9.30 11.02
N GLY A 46 5.31 9.60 12.22
CA GLY A 46 3.91 9.95 12.46
C GLY A 46 3.47 11.20 11.71
N THR A 47 2.23 11.18 11.24
CA THR A 47 1.55 12.29 10.55
C THR A 47 0.17 12.46 11.20
N ALA A 48 -0.15 13.67 11.64
CA ALA A 48 -1.39 13.92 12.39
C ALA A 48 -2.65 13.93 11.52
N ASP A 49 -2.47 14.09 10.21
CA ASP A 49 -3.53 14.22 9.20
C ASP A 49 -3.81 12.92 8.42
N LEU A 50 -3.14 11.82 8.74
CA LEU A 50 -3.36 10.53 8.09
C LEU A 50 -3.82 9.48 9.09
N ARG A 51 -4.92 8.82 8.78
CA ARG A 51 -5.43 7.75 9.63
C ARG A 51 -4.62 6.45 9.44
N GLN A 52 -4.56 5.68 10.52
CA GLN A 52 -4.02 4.32 10.50
C GLN A 52 -5.03 3.35 9.85
N PRO A 53 -4.56 2.27 9.20
CA PRO A 53 -5.46 1.33 8.50
C PRO A 53 -6.39 0.56 9.44
N GLY A 54 -5.98 0.23 10.67
CA GLY A 54 -6.81 -0.50 11.62
C GLY A 54 -8.18 0.16 11.84
N PRO A 55 -8.26 1.42 12.32
CA PRO A 55 -9.51 2.16 12.45
C PRO A 55 -10.30 2.27 11.13
N VAL A 56 -9.63 2.46 9.99
CA VAL A 56 -10.29 2.55 8.68
C VAL A 56 -10.94 1.21 8.29
N TRP A 57 -10.26 0.09 8.48
CA TRP A 57 -10.81 -1.23 8.18
C TRP A 57 -11.97 -1.60 9.12
N ILE A 58 -11.87 -1.24 10.40
CA ILE A 58 -12.96 -1.39 11.37
C ILE A 58 -14.20 -0.63 10.91
N GLU A 59 -14.05 0.63 10.52
CA GLU A 59 -15.15 1.46 10.03
C GLU A 59 -15.81 0.85 8.77
N LEU A 60 -15.00 0.34 7.84
CA LEU A 60 -15.49 -0.34 6.64
C LEU A 60 -16.32 -1.59 7.00
N PHE A 61 -15.84 -2.41 7.93
CA PHE A 61 -16.53 -3.64 8.32
C PHE A 61 -17.78 -3.36 9.16
N ASP A 62 -17.75 -2.38 10.05
CA ASP A 62 -18.92 -1.97 10.84
C ASP A 62 -20.00 -1.33 9.98
N GLY A 63 -19.58 -0.57 8.97
CA GLY A 63 -20.45 0.07 7.99
C GLY A 63 -21.13 -0.89 7.02
N ALA A 64 -20.57 -2.11 6.84
CA ALA A 64 -21.07 -3.08 5.88
C ALA A 64 -22.52 -3.52 6.16
N LYS A 65 -23.37 -3.53 5.12
CA LYS A 65 -24.79 -3.91 5.21
C LYS A 65 -25.10 -5.21 4.50
N SER A 66 -24.39 -5.55 3.43
CA SER A 66 -24.71 -6.70 2.59
C SER A 66 -23.51 -7.58 2.26
N ARG A 67 -22.36 -7.01 1.91
CA ARG A 67 -21.23 -7.79 1.40
C ARG A 67 -19.87 -7.15 1.70
N ILE A 68 -18.89 -8.00 2.00
CA ILE A 68 -17.47 -7.66 2.08
C ILE A 68 -16.72 -8.66 1.21
N ASP A 69 -15.92 -8.16 0.26
CA ASP A 69 -15.05 -8.94 -0.61
C ASP A 69 -13.60 -8.57 -0.30
N ILE A 70 -12.75 -9.55 0.01
CA ILE A 70 -11.37 -9.34 0.44
C ILE A 70 -10.44 -10.19 -0.43
N GLY A 71 -9.49 -9.57 -1.11
CA GLY A 71 -8.40 -10.23 -1.83
C GLY A 71 -7.06 -9.94 -1.15
N GLN A 72 -6.33 -11.01 -0.77
CA GLN A 72 -5.09 -10.89 0.01
C GLN A 72 -4.02 -11.86 -0.44
N PHE A 73 -2.76 -11.49 -0.22
CA PHE A 73 -1.63 -12.35 -0.45
C PHE A 73 -1.50 -13.40 0.65
N TYR A 74 -1.50 -13.00 1.93
CA TYR A 74 -1.48 -13.88 3.11
C TYR A 74 -2.20 -13.23 4.29
N ALA A 75 -2.44 -14.01 5.36
CA ALA A 75 -3.06 -13.54 6.58
C ALA A 75 -2.33 -14.06 7.82
N ALA A 76 -1.89 -13.18 8.71
CA ALA A 76 -1.18 -13.53 9.93
C ALA A 76 -1.53 -12.55 11.06
N ASP A 77 -2.16 -13.05 12.10
CA ASP A 77 -2.47 -12.31 13.32
C ASP A 77 -1.48 -12.64 14.43
N HIS A 78 -1.49 -11.84 15.47
CA HIS A 78 -0.75 -12.04 16.70
C HIS A 78 -1.64 -11.64 17.89
N PRO A 79 -1.67 -12.39 18.99
CA PRO A 79 -2.51 -12.05 20.13
C PRO A 79 -2.28 -10.63 20.64
N GLY A 80 -3.37 -9.86 20.78
CA GLY A 80 -3.33 -8.47 21.26
C GLY A 80 -2.98 -7.43 20.19
N SER A 81 -2.84 -7.82 18.94
CA SER A 81 -2.55 -6.91 17.83
C SER A 81 -3.75 -6.07 17.38
N VAL A 82 -3.49 -5.02 16.64
CA VAL A 82 -4.52 -4.23 15.95
C VAL A 82 -5.30 -5.10 14.96
N LEU A 83 -4.64 -6.04 14.26
CA LEU A 83 -5.32 -6.94 13.34
C LEU A 83 -6.30 -7.88 14.05
N GLY A 84 -5.98 -8.35 15.26
CA GLY A 84 -6.89 -9.15 16.07
C GLY A 84 -8.22 -8.44 16.30
N THR A 85 -8.18 -7.13 16.62
CA THR A 85 -9.37 -6.28 16.76
C THR A 85 -10.10 -6.12 15.41
N VAL A 86 -9.39 -5.91 14.32
CA VAL A 86 -9.99 -5.84 12.96
C VAL A 86 -10.74 -7.12 12.61
N ILE A 87 -10.18 -8.29 12.95
CA ILE A 87 -10.85 -9.59 12.72
C ILE A 87 -12.11 -9.72 13.59
N GLU A 88 -12.11 -9.23 14.83
CA GLU A 88 -13.32 -9.20 15.68
C GLU A 88 -14.47 -8.42 15.03
N HIS A 89 -14.19 -7.29 14.39
CA HIS A 89 -15.19 -6.52 13.65
C HIS A 89 -15.65 -7.22 12.36
N LEU A 90 -14.76 -7.95 11.70
CA LEU A 90 -15.15 -8.82 10.56
C LEU A 90 -16.06 -9.97 11.01
N GLU A 91 -15.76 -10.60 12.15
CA GLU A 91 -16.64 -11.60 12.79
C GLU A 91 -18.02 -11.00 13.14
N ALA A 92 -18.03 -9.78 13.70
CA ALA A 92 -19.27 -9.09 14.02
C ALA A 92 -20.09 -8.79 12.75
N ALA A 93 -19.45 -8.42 11.64
CA ALA A 93 -20.12 -8.26 10.35
C ALA A 93 -20.76 -9.57 9.88
N GLY A 94 -20.03 -10.69 9.95
CA GLY A 94 -20.57 -12.01 9.63
C GLY A 94 -21.76 -12.41 10.52
N LYS A 95 -21.68 -12.15 11.83
CA LYS A 95 -22.78 -12.37 12.78
C LYS A 95 -24.03 -11.51 12.48
N ARG A 96 -23.84 -10.30 11.90
CA ARG A 96 -24.94 -9.45 11.42
C ARG A 96 -25.59 -9.96 10.12
N GLY A 97 -25.07 -11.02 9.51
CA GLY A 97 -25.58 -11.60 8.25
C GLY A 97 -24.94 -11.02 6.99
N VAL A 98 -23.88 -10.20 7.11
CA VAL A 98 -23.10 -9.71 5.98
C VAL A 98 -22.41 -10.89 5.31
N LYS A 99 -22.55 -11.03 3.98
CA LYS A 99 -21.87 -12.06 3.20
C LYS A 99 -20.41 -11.66 3.00
N ILE A 100 -19.49 -12.51 3.42
CA ILE A 100 -18.07 -12.25 3.32
C ILE A 100 -17.42 -13.25 2.36
N ARG A 101 -16.62 -12.76 1.41
CA ARG A 101 -15.81 -13.60 0.53
C ARG A 101 -14.34 -13.24 0.75
N PHE A 102 -13.54 -14.22 1.14
CA PHE A 102 -12.11 -14.04 1.35
C PHE A 102 -11.33 -14.90 0.36
N LEU A 103 -10.58 -14.25 -0.53
CA LEU A 103 -9.73 -14.87 -1.53
C LEU A 103 -8.26 -14.70 -1.14
N LEU A 104 -7.56 -15.81 -0.94
CA LEU A 104 -6.16 -15.83 -0.54
C LEU A 104 -5.30 -16.46 -1.65
N GLU A 105 -4.10 -15.92 -1.85
CA GLU A 105 -3.08 -16.54 -2.70
C GLU A 105 -2.59 -17.87 -2.11
N GLU A 106 -2.45 -18.92 -2.94
CA GLU A 106 -1.94 -20.23 -2.52
C GLU A 106 -0.52 -20.16 -1.93
N LYS A 107 0.39 -19.45 -2.61
CA LYS A 107 1.77 -19.30 -2.12
C LYS A 107 1.85 -18.54 -0.80
N GLY A 108 0.85 -17.71 -0.52
CA GLY A 108 0.70 -16.99 0.73
C GLY A 108 0.35 -17.88 1.93
N LEU A 109 -0.16 -19.10 1.73
CA LEU A 109 -0.44 -20.04 2.82
C LEU A 109 0.78 -20.33 3.69
N LYS A 110 1.99 -20.36 3.09
CA LYS A 110 3.25 -20.60 3.81
C LYS A 110 3.67 -19.43 4.70
N LEU A 111 3.15 -18.25 4.43
CA LEU A 111 3.42 -17.01 5.18
C LEU A 111 2.31 -16.70 6.19
N SER A 112 1.17 -17.38 6.03
CA SER A 112 0.01 -17.20 6.87
C SER A 112 0.17 -17.96 8.20
N ASP A 113 -0.40 -17.38 9.27
CA ASP A 113 -0.52 -18.06 10.53
C ASP A 113 -1.71 -19.06 10.48
N PRO A 114 -1.50 -20.36 10.80
CA PRO A 114 -2.55 -21.37 10.74
C PRO A 114 -3.77 -21.05 11.62
N ALA A 115 -3.57 -20.50 12.84
CA ALA A 115 -4.65 -20.17 13.75
C ALA A 115 -5.51 -19.00 13.19
N THR A 116 -4.85 -18.02 12.55
CA THR A 116 -5.54 -16.93 11.84
C THR A 116 -6.39 -17.48 10.70
N LEU A 117 -5.88 -18.42 9.90
CA LEU A 117 -6.66 -19.03 8.82
C LEU A 117 -7.87 -19.82 9.34
N GLU A 118 -7.71 -20.57 10.43
CA GLU A 118 -8.82 -21.26 11.08
C GLU A 118 -9.86 -20.30 11.62
N ARG A 119 -9.43 -19.22 12.29
CA ARG A 119 -10.30 -18.16 12.80
C ARG A 119 -11.12 -17.53 11.67
N LEU A 120 -10.49 -17.18 10.55
CA LEU A 120 -11.19 -16.61 9.37
C LEU A 120 -12.21 -17.57 8.79
N ARG A 121 -11.88 -18.86 8.65
CA ARG A 121 -12.80 -19.88 8.13
C ARG A 121 -14.02 -20.12 9.03
N ALA A 122 -13.89 -19.87 10.33
CA ALA A 122 -14.96 -20.03 11.31
C ALA A 122 -15.95 -18.84 11.34
N ILE A 123 -15.65 -17.74 10.66
CA ILE A 123 -16.54 -16.56 10.64
C ILE A 123 -17.87 -16.90 9.99
N PRO A 124 -19.02 -16.63 10.65
CA PRO A 124 -20.34 -16.84 10.07
C PRO A 124 -20.50 -16.07 8.73
N ASN A 125 -21.17 -16.71 7.76
CA ASN A 125 -21.41 -16.13 6.42
C ASN A 125 -20.13 -15.78 5.61
N LEU A 126 -18.98 -16.31 6.00
CA LEU A 126 -17.73 -16.16 5.25
C LEU A 126 -17.48 -17.39 4.36
N THR A 127 -17.19 -17.13 3.09
CA THR A 127 -16.68 -18.12 2.15
C THR A 127 -15.19 -17.85 1.91
N PHE A 128 -14.34 -18.77 2.37
CA PHE A 128 -12.90 -18.69 2.21
C PHE A 128 -12.47 -19.50 1.00
N ARG A 129 -11.70 -18.92 0.09
CA ARG A 129 -11.13 -19.60 -1.07
C ARG A 129 -9.64 -19.33 -1.20
N VAL A 130 -8.93 -20.32 -1.72
CA VAL A 130 -7.50 -20.21 -2.07
C VAL A 130 -7.38 -20.30 -3.57
N LEU A 131 -6.65 -19.35 -4.18
CA LEU A 131 -6.39 -19.32 -5.63
C LEU A 131 -4.92 -19.57 -5.89
N PRO A 132 -4.55 -20.67 -6.57
CA PRO A 132 -3.20 -20.86 -7.11
C PRO A 132 -3.03 -19.99 -8.37
N TYR A 133 -2.75 -18.70 -8.16
CA TYR A 133 -2.71 -17.72 -9.27
C TYR A 133 -1.62 -18.05 -10.30
N ALA A 134 -0.62 -18.85 -9.92
CA ALA A 134 0.36 -19.39 -10.85
C ALA A 134 -0.28 -20.22 -11.98
N GLN A 135 -1.43 -20.85 -11.75
CA GLN A 135 -2.19 -21.59 -12.79
C GLN A 135 -3.03 -20.65 -13.67
N VAL A 136 -3.24 -19.40 -13.24
CA VAL A 136 -3.95 -18.37 -14.01
C VAL A 136 -3.00 -17.66 -14.97
N SER A 137 -1.87 -17.15 -14.46
CA SER A 137 -0.97 -16.27 -15.20
C SER A 137 0.52 -16.52 -14.98
N GLY A 138 0.89 -17.53 -14.19
CA GLY A 138 2.29 -17.78 -13.82
C GLY A 138 2.78 -16.98 -12.59
N GLY A 139 2.02 -15.97 -12.13
CA GLY A 139 2.35 -15.09 -11.01
C GLY A 139 1.69 -15.49 -9.71
N ILE A 140 1.41 -14.48 -8.87
CA ILE A 140 0.72 -14.59 -7.57
C ILE A 140 -0.36 -13.50 -7.45
N ILE A 141 -1.31 -13.64 -6.53
CA ILE A 141 -2.08 -12.50 -6.05
C ILE A 141 -1.19 -11.74 -5.04
N HIS A 142 -0.63 -10.62 -5.47
CA HIS A 142 0.15 -9.75 -4.60
C HIS A 142 -0.63 -8.49 -4.19
N ALA A 143 -1.77 -8.23 -4.81
CA ALA A 143 -2.69 -7.16 -4.43
C ALA A 143 -3.27 -7.40 -3.02
N LYS A 144 -3.49 -6.30 -2.28
CA LYS A 144 -4.16 -6.26 -0.99
C LYS A 144 -5.28 -5.26 -1.11
N TYR A 145 -6.50 -5.77 -1.16
CA TYR A 145 -7.66 -4.92 -1.39
C TYR A 145 -8.91 -5.52 -0.79
N MET A 146 -9.90 -4.66 -0.59
CA MET A 146 -11.23 -5.07 -0.20
C MET A 146 -12.29 -4.16 -0.82
N VAL A 147 -13.50 -4.69 -0.99
CA VAL A 147 -14.69 -3.95 -1.44
C VAL A 147 -15.83 -4.20 -0.48
N VAL A 148 -16.50 -3.14 -0.07
CA VAL A 148 -17.62 -3.18 0.86
C VAL A 148 -18.87 -2.64 0.19
N ASP A 149 -19.91 -3.48 0.12
CA ASP A 149 -21.23 -3.20 -0.45
C ASP A 149 -21.23 -2.68 -1.91
N GLY A 150 -20.08 -2.79 -2.62
CA GLY A 150 -19.90 -2.16 -3.93
C GLY A 150 -19.91 -0.63 -3.88
N LYS A 151 -19.67 -0.03 -2.72
CA LYS A 151 -19.70 1.42 -2.48
C LYS A 151 -18.41 2.00 -1.97
N GLN A 152 -17.63 1.20 -1.30
CA GLN A 152 -16.31 1.56 -0.79
C GLN A 152 -15.30 0.48 -1.12
N ALA A 153 -14.05 0.87 -1.31
CA ALA A 153 -12.94 -0.06 -1.46
C ALA A 153 -11.74 0.41 -0.63
N PHE A 154 -10.82 -0.49 -0.40
CA PHE A 154 -9.49 -0.20 0.09
C PHE A 154 -8.47 -0.89 -0.82
N ILE A 155 -7.42 -0.17 -1.21
CA ILE A 155 -6.25 -0.71 -1.91
C ILE A 155 -5.02 -0.21 -1.15
N GLY A 156 -4.10 -1.10 -0.81
CA GLY A 156 -2.90 -0.66 -0.12
C GLY A 156 -1.75 -1.66 -0.19
N SER A 157 -0.61 -1.23 0.32
CA SER A 157 0.53 -2.11 0.50
C SER A 157 0.38 -3.03 1.72
N GLN A 158 -0.57 -2.72 2.61
CA GLN A 158 -0.83 -3.46 3.85
C GLN A 158 -1.34 -4.87 3.57
N ASN A 159 -0.57 -5.89 3.95
CA ASN A 159 -1.08 -7.25 4.03
C ASN A 159 -2.10 -7.40 5.18
N PHE A 160 -2.91 -8.44 5.15
CA PHE A 160 -3.77 -8.82 6.28
C PHE A 160 -2.94 -9.44 7.40
N ASP A 161 -2.05 -8.63 7.95
CA ASP A 161 -0.94 -9.00 8.81
C ASP A 161 -0.77 -7.98 9.93
N TRP A 162 -0.65 -8.44 11.17
CA TRP A 162 -0.46 -7.58 12.33
C TRP A 162 0.74 -6.65 12.18
N ARG A 163 1.83 -7.12 11.55
CA ARG A 163 3.03 -6.32 11.31
C ARG A 163 2.77 -5.16 10.36
N SER A 164 1.94 -5.39 9.34
CA SER A 164 1.52 -4.37 8.37
C SER A 164 0.69 -3.25 9.00
N LEU A 165 0.03 -3.50 10.12
CA LEU A 165 -0.77 -2.49 10.82
C LEU A 165 0.01 -1.76 11.92
N GLU A 166 1.18 -2.28 12.36
CA GLU A 166 1.89 -1.76 13.55
C GLU A 166 3.39 -1.57 13.36
N HIS A 167 4.07 -2.33 12.48
CA HIS A 167 5.53 -2.41 12.45
C HIS A 167 6.17 -2.17 11.08
N ILE A 168 5.39 -1.99 10.05
CA ILE A 168 5.85 -1.78 8.67
C ILE A 168 5.37 -0.41 8.19
N HIS A 169 6.20 0.33 7.45
CA HIS A 169 5.81 1.61 6.86
C HIS A 169 5.04 1.36 5.57
N GLU A 170 3.73 1.63 5.58
CA GLU A 170 2.81 1.27 4.52
C GLU A 170 1.89 2.42 4.14
N THR A 171 1.39 2.43 2.90
CA THR A 171 0.37 3.37 2.44
C THR A 171 -0.77 2.64 1.77
N GLY A 172 -1.98 3.19 1.89
CA GLY A 172 -3.19 2.70 1.23
C GLY A 172 -4.16 3.82 0.93
N LEU A 173 -5.19 3.49 0.20
CA LEU A 173 -6.29 4.37 -0.16
C LEU A 173 -7.61 3.74 0.29
N ARG A 174 -8.39 4.46 1.08
CA ARG A 174 -9.83 4.22 1.18
C ARG A 174 -10.51 4.96 0.05
N ILE A 175 -11.36 4.27 -0.70
CA ILE A 175 -11.91 4.74 -1.97
C ILE A 175 -13.43 4.74 -1.90
N SER A 176 -14.05 5.85 -2.21
CA SER A 176 -15.49 6.01 -2.40
C SER A 176 -15.86 6.52 -3.81
N ASP A 177 -14.86 6.74 -4.68
CA ASP A 177 -15.10 7.00 -6.10
C ASP A 177 -15.80 5.82 -6.76
N ALA A 178 -17.00 6.04 -7.26
CA ALA A 178 -17.88 4.97 -7.72
C ALA A 178 -17.30 4.20 -8.91
N THR A 179 -16.56 4.86 -9.79
CA THR A 179 -15.92 4.23 -10.96
C THR A 179 -14.81 3.30 -10.52
N THR A 180 -13.90 3.79 -9.67
CA THR A 180 -12.80 2.98 -9.14
C THR A 180 -13.30 1.82 -8.31
N VAL A 181 -14.30 2.03 -7.43
CA VAL A 181 -14.92 0.95 -6.64
C VAL A 181 -15.50 -0.14 -7.54
N ALA A 182 -16.23 0.24 -8.60
CA ALA A 182 -16.80 -0.73 -9.55
C ALA A 182 -15.70 -1.52 -10.29
N GLN A 183 -14.58 -0.89 -10.64
CA GLN A 183 -13.44 -1.54 -11.29
C GLN A 183 -12.74 -2.52 -10.33
N VAL A 184 -12.51 -2.14 -9.06
CA VAL A 184 -11.94 -3.03 -8.03
C VAL A 184 -12.86 -4.23 -7.79
N GLN A 185 -14.18 -4.00 -7.75
CA GLN A 185 -15.18 -5.07 -7.63
C GLN A 185 -15.09 -6.03 -8.83
N ALA A 186 -14.97 -5.51 -10.04
CA ALA A 186 -14.88 -6.33 -11.25
C ALA A 186 -13.58 -7.18 -11.26
N ILE A 187 -12.46 -6.65 -10.75
CA ILE A 187 -11.22 -7.42 -10.55
C ILE A 187 -11.45 -8.55 -9.55
N PHE A 188 -12.10 -8.27 -8.42
CA PHE A 188 -12.41 -9.31 -7.44
C PHE A 188 -13.28 -10.42 -8.06
N GLU A 189 -14.32 -10.06 -8.80
CA GLU A 189 -15.19 -11.05 -9.47
C GLU A 189 -14.41 -11.89 -10.50
N GLN A 190 -13.50 -11.27 -11.26
CA GLN A 190 -12.62 -11.97 -12.19
C GLN A 190 -11.76 -13.02 -11.47
N ASP A 191 -11.10 -12.63 -10.37
CA ASP A 191 -10.23 -13.51 -9.59
C ASP A 191 -11.04 -14.60 -8.85
N TRP A 192 -12.25 -14.27 -8.38
CA TRP A 192 -13.17 -15.22 -7.76
C TRP A 192 -13.68 -16.29 -8.74
N GLN A 193 -13.96 -15.89 -9.96
CA GLN A 193 -14.33 -16.81 -11.05
C GLN A 193 -13.13 -17.63 -11.53
N ALA A 194 -11.95 -17.02 -11.61
CA ALA A 194 -10.71 -17.71 -11.91
C ALA A 194 -10.46 -18.87 -10.93
N GLN A 195 -10.68 -18.65 -9.62
CA GLN A 195 -10.57 -19.70 -8.61
C GLN A 195 -11.55 -20.87 -8.88
N ALA A 196 -12.79 -20.58 -9.21
CA ALA A 196 -13.78 -21.61 -9.48
C ALA A 196 -13.41 -22.40 -10.74
N ALA A 197 -12.92 -21.74 -11.80
CA ALA A 197 -12.47 -22.37 -13.03
C ALA A 197 -11.24 -23.28 -12.79
N VAL A 198 -10.23 -22.79 -12.09
CA VAL A 198 -9.04 -23.58 -11.73
C VAL A 198 -9.42 -24.80 -10.89
N ALA A 199 -10.26 -24.62 -9.87
CA ALA A 199 -10.73 -25.75 -9.03
C ALA A 199 -11.52 -26.81 -9.82
N ALA A 200 -12.21 -26.39 -10.89
CA ALA A 200 -12.94 -27.27 -11.78
C ALA A 200 -12.10 -27.80 -12.97
N ASN A 201 -10.80 -27.49 -13.03
CA ASN A 201 -9.90 -27.76 -14.15
C ASN A 201 -10.47 -27.27 -15.50
N GLN A 202 -11.04 -26.07 -15.48
CA GLN A 202 -11.61 -25.39 -16.66
C GLN A 202 -10.77 -24.17 -17.05
N PRO A 203 -10.80 -23.73 -18.30
CA PRO A 203 -10.17 -22.49 -18.72
C PRO A 203 -10.67 -21.29 -17.92
N VAL A 204 -9.75 -20.43 -17.49
CA VAL A 204 -10.11 -19.20 -16.78
C VAL A 204 -10.82 -18.25 -17.75
N PRO A 205 -12.03 -17.76 -17.41
CA PRO A 205 -12.74 -16.80 -18.25
C PRO A 205 -11.93 -15.50 -18.40
N LEU A 206 -11.94 -14.94 -19.59
CA LEU A 206 -11.35 -13.63 -19.84
C LEU A 206 -12.42 -12.55 -19.68
N PRO A 207 -12.04 -11.37 -19.17
CA PRO A 207 -12.94 -10.21 -19.15
C PRO A 207 -13.37 -9.84 -20.59
N ALA A 208 -14.53 -9.21 -20.70
CA ALA A 208 -14.92 -8.65 -21.99
C ALA A 208 -13.91 -7.58 -22.45
N PRO A 209 -13.60 -7.50 -23.75
CA PRO A 209 -12.79 -6.40 -24.27
C PRO A 209 -13.39 -5.04 -23.92
N GLY A 210 -12.55 -4.08 -23.57
CA GLY A 210 -13.01 -2.75 -23.19
C GLY A 210 -12.07 -1.63 -23.62
N GLN A 211 -12.54 -0.41 -23.43
CA GLN A 211 -11.73 0.78 -23.70
C GLN A 211 -10.64 0.93 -22.62
N PRO A 212 -9.49 1.51 -22.98
CA PRO A 212 -8.47 1.88 -22.00
C PRO A 212 -9.02 2.92 -21.00
N PRO A 213 -8.34 3.15 -19.84
CA PRO A 213 -8.78 4.15 -18.89
C PRO A 213 -8.75 5.57 -19.48
N LEU A 214 -9.62 6.42 -18.98
CA LEU A 214 -9.56 7.85 -19.25
C LEU A 214 -8.43 8.46 -18.38
N ARG A 215 -7.36 8.91 -19.03
CA ARG A 215 -6.12 9.38 -18.36
C ARG A 215 -6.12 10.86 -17.95
N ASN A 216 -7.28 11.52 -17.97
CA ASN A 216 -7.41 12.94 -17.61
C ASN A 216 -7.84 13.18 -16.15
N GLY A 217 -7.83 12.15 -15.32
CA GLY A 217 -8.22 12.17 -13.91
C GLY A 217 -7.60 11.03 -13.14
N ASN A 218 -8.34 10.55 -12.14
CA ASN A 218 -7.92 9.41 -11.34
C ASN A 218 -8.41 8.11 -12.01
N TYR A 219 -7.57 7.10 -12.09
CA TYR A 219 -7.94 5.83 -12.72
C TYR A 219 -7.18 4.64 -12.12
N LEU A 220 -7.81 3.47 -12.22
CA LEU A 220 -7.24 2.20 -11.77
C LEU A 220 -6.33 1.62 -12.85
N VAL A 221 -5.22 1.07 -12.41
CA VAL A 221 -4.26 0.30 -13.19
C VAL A 221 -4.09 -1.06 -12.52
N ALA A 222 -3.90 -2.11 -13.27
CA ALA A 222 -3.69 -3.43 -12.70
C ALA A 222 -2.85 -4.34 -13.62
N SER A 223 -2.34 -5.40 -13.05
CA SER A 223 -1.66 -6.51 -13.72
C SER A 223 -2.32 -7.85 -13.35
N PRO A 224 -2.21 -8.90 -14.19
CA PRO A 224 -1.73 -8.82 -15.56
C PRO A 224 -2.85 -8.32 -16.51
N GLN A 225 -2.47 -7.60 -17.55
CA GLN A 225 -3.39 -6.95 -18.50
C GLN A 225 -4.48 -7.90 -19.03
N ARG A 226 -4.12 -9.13 -19.33
CA ARG A 226 -5.03 -10.14 -19.88
C ARG A 226 -6.30 -10.33 -19.05
N TYR A 227 -6.23 -10.09 -17.73
CA TYR A 227 -7.33 -10.29 -16.79
C TYR A 227 -7.85 -8.98 -16.22
N ASN A 228 -7.54 -7.83 -16.86
CA ASN A 228 -8.08 -6.54 -16.45
C ASN A 228 -9.47 -6.31 -17.03
N PRO A 229 -10.44 -5.88 -16.21
CA PRO A 229 -11.75 -5.45 -16.69
C PRO A 229 -11.66 -4.20 -17.60
N PRO A 230 -12.71 -3.91 -18.39
CA PRO A 230 -12.80 -2.67 -19.16
C PRO A 230 -12.53 -1.42 -18.32
N GLY A 231 -11.77 -0.48 -18.88
CA GLY A 231 -11.44 0.80 -18.24
C GLY A 231 -10.32 0.72 -17.21
N VAL A 232 -9.73 -0.44 -16.96
CA VAL A 232 -8.54 -0.60 -16.09
C VAL A 232 -7.28 -0.56 -16.94
N GLY A 233 -6.30 0.25 -16.54
CA GLY A 233 -5.02 0.37 -17.23
C GLY A 233 -4.12 -0.87 -17.05
N ASP A 234 -3.07 -0.93 -17.85
CA ASP A 234 -2.05 -1.97 -17.80
C ASP A 234 -0.79 -1.44 -17.10
N SER A 235 -0.37 -2.07 -16.01
CA SER A 235 0.81 -1.67 -15.23
C SER A 235 2.09 -1.57 -16.07
N GLN A 236 2.27 -2.47 -17.04
CA GLN A 236 3.46 -2.46 -17.92
C GLN A 236 3.49 -1.28 -18.88
N GLN A 237 2.34 -0.73 -19.24
CA GLN A 237 2.25 0.43 -20.13
C GLN A 237 2.23 1.73 -19.35
N GLU A 238 1.50 1.78 -18.24
CA GLU A 238 1.26 3.03 -17.50
C GLU A 238 2.52 3.52 -16.76
N LEU A 239 3.28 2.65 -16.09
CA LEU A 239 4.49 3.09 -15.38
C LEU A 239 5.54 3.72 -16.31
N PRO A 240 5.95 3.09 -17.43
CA PRO A 240 6.88 3.74 -18.37
C PRO A 240 6.31 5.02 -18.97
N ARG A 241 5.01 5.09 -19.26
CA ARG A 241 4.35 6.29 -19.77
C ARG A 241 4.44 7.45 -18.78
N LEU A 242 4.12 7.21 -17.51
CA LEU A 242 4.20 8.20 -16.45
C LEU A 242 5.63 8.74 -16.29
N LEU A 243 6.64 7.85 -16.28
CA LEU A 243 8.04 8.23 -16.24
C LEU A 243 8.47 9.02 -17.49
N ALA A 244 7.91 8.71 -18.68
CA ALA A 244 8.18 9.45 -19.91
C ALA A 244 7.59 10.87 -19.90
N GLU A 245 6.51 11.10 -19.17
CA GLU A 245 5.84 12.41 -19.03
C GLU A 245 6.47 13.32 -17.98
N ALA A 246 7.30 12.77 -17.08
CA ALA A 246 8.01 13.53 -16.05
C ALA A 246 8.92 14.62 -16.67
N LYS A 247 8.89 15.83 -16.08
CA LYS A 247 9.61 17.01 -16.58
C LYS A 247 10.72 17.48 -15.66
N ASN A 248 10.51 17.41 -14.33
CA ASN A 248 11.41 17.99 -13.35
C ASN A 248 11.92 16.98 -12.33
N GLU A 249 11.00 16.34 -11.59
CA GLU A 249 11.36 15.45 -10.50
C GLU A 249 10.41 14.24 -10.41
N VAL A 250 10.98 13.08 -10.11
CA VAL A 250 10.25 11.87 -9.75
C VAL A 250 10.76 11.38 -8.39
N ARG A 251 9.85 11.23 -7.44
CA ARG A 251 10.11 10.67 -6.11
C ARG A 251 9.46 9.31 -6.00
N VAL A 252 10.23 8.29 -5.70
CA VAL A 252 9.76 6.89 -5.65
C VAL A 252 10.14 6.26 -4.32
N GLN A 253 9.19 5.55 -3.72
CA GLN A 253 9.41 4.69 -2.56
C GLN A 253 8.92 3.29 -2.87
N LEU A 254 9.77 2.29 -2.64
CA LEU A 254 9.49 0.86 -2.88
C LEU A 254 10.06 -0.01 -1.77
N LEU A 255 9.57 -1.23 -1.62
CA LEU A 255 10.28 -2.28 -0.91
C LEU A 255 11.49 -2.70 -1.74
N ASP A 256 11.25 -3.15 -2.98
CA ASP A 256 12.25 -3.71 -3.88
C ASP A 256 12.18 -3.08 -5.27
N TYR A 257 13.35 -2.89 -5.86
CA TYR A 257 13.57 -2.49 -7.23
C TYR A 257 14.68 -3.34 -7.85
N ALA A 258 14.38 -3.98 -8.98
CA ALA A 258 15.40 -4.57 -9.83
C ALA A 258 14.90 -4.76 -11.26
N PRO A 259 15.75 -4.60 -12.30
CA PRO A 259 15.41 -4.96 -13.67
C PRO A 259 15.50 -6.48 -13.91
N LEU A 260 14.93 -7.24 -13.00
CA LEU A 260 14.89 -8.70 -12.99
C LEU A 260 13.46 -9.18 -12.84
N SER A 261 13.16 -10.34 -13.39
CA SER A 261 11.88 -11.02 -13.19
C SER A 261 12.05 -12.29 -12.37
N TYR A 262 10.95 -12.87 -11.95
CA TYR A 262 10.93 -14.21 -11.36
C TYR A 262 10.65 -15.22 -12.47
N GLY A 263 11.63 -16.07 -12.76
CA GLY A 263 11.54 -17.15 -13.73
C GLY A 263 11.38 -18.52 -13.07
N PRO A 264 11.20 -19.58 -13.88
CA PRO A 264 11.22 -20.96 -13.39
C PRO A 264 12.60 -21.31 -12.80
N ASP A 265 12.62 -22.30 -11.92
CA ASP A 265 13.86 -22.85 -11.32
C ASP A 265 14.73 -21.79 -10.61
N ARG A 266 14.11 -20.77 -10.00
CA ARG A 266 14.78 -19.63 -9.33
C ARG A 266 15.66 -18.79 -10.27
N THR A 267 15.46 -18.87 -11.57
CA THR A 267 16.12 -17.96 -12.52
C THR A 267 15.60 -16.53 -12.34
N ARG A 268 16.47 -15.56 -12.64
CA ARG A 268 16.13 -14.13 -12.57
C ARG A 268 16.38 -13.49 -13.95
N PRO A 269 15.48 -13.73 -14.92
CA PRO A 269 15.61 -13.13 -16.26
C PRO A 269 15.65 -11.62 -16.20
N TYR A 270 16.43 -11.01 -17.12
CA TYR A 270 16.47 -9.56 -17.22
C TYR A 270 15.15 -8.98 -17.70
N TYR A 271 14.63 -8.00 -16.96
CA TYR A 271 13.36 -7.31 -17.21
C TYR A 271 13.56 -5.79 -17.19
N PRO A 272 13.98 -5.19 -18.32
CA PRO A 272 14.44 -3.81 -18.35
C PRO A 272 13.36 -2.74 -18.41
N LEU A 273 12.09 -3.09 -18.45
CA LEU A 273 10.99 -2.19 -18.81
C LEU A 273 11.00 -0.89 -18.00
N ILE A 274 11.03 -1.01 -16.68
CA ILE A 274 11.00 0.16 -15.79
C ILE A 274 12.39 0.80 -15.67
N ASP A 275 13.44 0.00 -15.61
CA ASP A 275 14.81 0.50 -15.53
C ASP A 275 15.15 1.37 -16.75
N ASN A 276 14.77 0.95 -17.96
CA ASN A 276 14.93 1.76 -19.17
C ASN A 276 14.13 3.08 -19.09
N ALA A 277 12.91 3.06 -18.53
CA ALA A 277 12.10 4.27 -18.39
C ALA A 277 12.71 5.26 -17.37
N VAL A 278 13.23 4.76 -16.24
CA VAL A 278 13.94 5.56 -15.24
C VAL A 278 15.20 6.20 -15.86
N ARG A 279 16.03 5.41 -16.55
CA ARG A 279 17.24 5.92 -17.21
C ARG A 279 16.93 6.94 -18.31
N ALA A 280 15.88 6.70 -19.09
CA ALA A 280 15.44 7.65 -20.11
C ALA A 280 14.93 8.95 -19.50
N ALA A 281 14.21 8.93 -18.37
CA ALA A 281 13.83 10.13 -17.63
C ALA A 281 15.06 10.90 -17.10
N ALA A 282 16.00 10.21 -16.47
CA ALA A 282 17.25 10.81 -16.01
C ALA A 282 18.06 11.42 -17.17
N ALA A 283 18.14 10.76 -18.33
CA ALA A 283 18.83 11.27 -19.51
C ALA A 283 18.17 12.54 -20.09
N ARG A 284 16.88 12.77 -19.86
CA ARG A 284 16.19 14.02 -20.19
C ARG A 284 16.45 15.14 -19.18
N GLY A 285 17.17 14.89 -18.10
CA GLY A 285 17.46 15.86 -17.04
C GLY A 285 16.48 15.81 -15.85
N VAL A 286 15.56 14.83 -15.81
CA VAL A 286 14.64 14.67 -14.69
C VAL A 286 15.41 14.19 -13.46
N SER A 287 15.19 14.85 -12.33
CA SER A 287 15.74 14.43 -11.03
C SER A 287 14.98 13.21 -10.51
N ILE A 288 15.68 12.11 -10.25
CA ILE A 288 15.08 10.88 -9.71
C ILE A 288 15.56 10.68 -8.28
N LYS A 289 14.61 10.59 -7.34
CA LYS A 289 14.85 10.27 -5.93
C LYS A 289 14.21 8.93 -5.60
N LEU A 290 15.02 7.87 -5.61
CA LEU A 290 14.54 6.50 -5.33
C LEU A 290 14.90 6.09 -3.90
N MET A 291 13.89 5.71 -3.10
CA MET A 291 14.08 5.02 -1.84
C MET A 291 13.70 3.56 -1.95
N VAL A 292 14.55 2.69 -1.44
CA VAL A 292 14.29 1.25 -1.31
C VAL A 292 14.57 0.78 0.11
N SER A 293 14.02 -0.37 0.47
CA SER A 293 14.31 -0.97 1.77
C SER A 293 15.73 -1.51 1.85
N ASN A 294 16.20 -1.74 3.07
CA ASN A 294 17.45 -2.47 3.31
C ASN A 294 17.36 -3.96 2.89
N TRP A 295 16.17 -4.49 2.56
CA TRP A 295 16.05 -5.84 2.00
C TRP A 295 16.47 -5.89 0.53
N ASN A 296 16.46 -4.76 -0.16
CA ASN A 296 16.88 -4.65 -1.57
C ASN A 296 18.42 -4.57 -1.72
N THR A 297 19.19 -4.93 -0.68
CA THR A 297 20.66 -4.97 -0.74
C THR A 297 21.23 -6.37 -1.02
N ASP A 298 20.37 -7.32 -1.44
CA ASP A 298 20.86 -8.65 -1.82
C ASP A 298 21.81 -8.60 -3.03
N LYS A 299 22.64 -9.64 -3.14
CA LYS A 299 23.71 -9.71 -4.14
C LYS A 299 23.25 -9.65 -5.59
N LEU A 300 22.00 -10.02 -5.89
CA LEU A 300 21.47 -10.00 -7.25
C LEU A 300 20.93 -8.64 -7.65
N GLU A 301 20.33 -7.91 -6.69
CA GLU A 301 19.60 -6.67 -6.94
C GLU A 301 20.46 -5.41 -6.71
N LEU A 302 21.32 -5.42 -5.69
CA LEU A 302 22.21 -4.32 -5.34
C LEU A 302 23.05 -3.74 -6.50
N PRO A 303 23.63 -4.55 -7.42
CA PRO A 303 24.40 -4.01 -8.56
C PRO A 303 23.57 -3.07 -9.45
N TYR A 304 22.29 -3.32 -9.60
CA TYR A 304 21.41 -2.47 -10.41
C TYR A 304 21.09 -1.14 -9.71
N LEU A 305 20.89 -1.14 -8.40
CA LEU A 305 20.74 0.09 -7.62
C LEU A 305 22.00 0.95 -7.71
N LYS A 306 23.20 0.34 -7.57
CA LYS A 306 24.49 1.02 -7.74
C LYS A 306 24.64 1.61 -9.14
N SER A 307 24.20 0.87 -10.17
CA SER A 307 24.24 1.35 -11.55
C SER A 307 23.30 2.53 -11.85
N LEU A 308 22.22 2.69 -11.08
CA LEU A 308 21.40 3.89 -11.13
C LEU A 308 22.04 5.06 -10.38
N ALA A 309 22.63 4.79 -9.22
CA ALA A 309 23.21 5.83 -8.36
C ALA A 309 24.42 6.55 -8.98
N VAL A 310 25.05 6.02 -10.03
CA VAL A 310 26.11 6.71 -10.77
C VAL A 310 25.60 7.69 -11.83
N LEU A 311 24.30 7.70 -12.11
CA LEU A 311 23.73 8.65 -13.08
C LEU A 311 23.62 10.05 -12.45
N PRO A 312 23.97 11.14 -13.19
CA PRO A 312 24.05 12.48 -12.61
C PRO A 312 22.79 12.98 -11.92
N ASN A 313 21.60 12.60 -12.43
CA ASN A 313 20.33 13.08 -11.94
C ASN A 313 19.57 12.02 -11.09
N VAL A 314 20.24 10.95 -10.68
CA VAL A 314 19.62 9.88 -9.88
C VAL A 314 20.28 9.81 -8.52
N GLN A 315 19.45 9.87 -7.50
CA GLN A 315 19.84 9.63 -6.11
C GLN A 315 19.10 8.41 -5.59
N VAL A 316 19.84 7.49 -4.99
CA VAL A 316 19.27 6.29 -4.37
C VAL A 316 19.57 6.34 -2.87
N ARG A 317 18.55 6.10 -2.04
CA ARG A 317 18.70 5.92 -0.59
C ARG A 317 18.16 4.56 -0.16
N ILE A 318 18.88 3.95 0.78
CA ILE A 318 18.45 2.73 1.47
C ILE A 318 17.88 3.13 2.82
N VAL A 319 16.69 2.63 3.11
CA VAL A 319 15.99 2.89 4.36
C VAL A 319 16.10 1.69 5.28
N THR A 320 16.61 1.94 6.49
CA THR A 320 16.70 0.96 7.58
C THR A 320 15.95 1.51 8.79
N LEU A 321 14.83 0.88 9.13
CA LEU A 321 14.09 1.23 10.33
C LEU A 321 14.74 0.59 11.57
N PRO A 322 14.71 1.26 12.74
CA PRO A 322 15.25 0.68 13.96
C PRO A 322 14.45 -0.54 14.39
N GLN A 323 15.06 -1.45 15.12
CA GLN A 323 14.33 -2.56 15.75
C GLN A 323 13.24 -2.02 16.68
N ALA A 324 12.20 -2.82 16.87
CA ALA A 324 11.17 -2.52 17.85
C ALA A 324 11.71 -2.69 19.28
N PRO A 325 11.15 -1.99 20.30
CA PRO A 325 11.60 -2.11 21.68
C PRO A 325 11.58 -3.54 22.23
N GLN A 326 10.65 -4.37 21.74
CA GLN A 326 10.57 -5.80 22.08
C GLN A 326 11.62 -6.67 21.38
N GLY A 327 12.47 -6.07 20.56
CA GLY A 327 13.54 -6.77 19.84
C GLY A 327 13.21 -7.06 18.38
N PHE A 328 13.85 -8.08 17.82
CA PHE A 328 13.70 -8.48 16.43
C PHE A 328 12.31 -9.06 16.16
N ILE A 329 11.64 -8.55 15.14
CA ILE A 329 10.38 -9.07 14.63
C ILE A 329 10.63 -9.54 13.19
N PRO A 330 10.50 -10.85 12.89
CA PRO A 330 10.69 -11.37 11.54
C PRO A 330 9.78 -10.69 10.53
N TYR A 331 10.33 -10.31 9.37
CA TYR A 331 9.60 -9.67 8.25
C TYR A 331 8.91 -8.34 8.62
N ALA A 332 9.46 -7.60 9.58
CA ALA A 332 8.97 -6.29 10.00
C ALA A 332 10.07 -5.21 9.96
N ARG A 333 9.75 -4.02 10.44
CA ARG A 333 10.66 -2.86 10.53
C ARG A 333 11.29 -2.49 9.19
N VAL A 334 10.44 -2.43 8.17
CA VAL A 334 10.82 -2.16 6.78
C VAL A 334 9.86 -1.14 6.15
N ILE A 335 10.30 -0.44 5.13
CA ILE A 335 9.42 0.33 4.26
C ILE A 335 8.81 -0.60 3.21
N HIS A 336 7.50 -0.57 3.08
CA HIS A 336 6.76 -1.44 2.18
C HIS A 336 5.74 -0.68 1.31
N SER A 337 5.59 0.63 1.49
CA SER A 337 4.82 1.48 0.58
C SER A 337 5.34 1.38 -0.85
N LYS A 338 4.46 1.47 -1.83
CA LYS A 338 4.78 1.59 -3.24
C LYS A 338 4.11 2.84 -3.74
N THR A 339 4.88 3.91 -3.78
CA THR A 339 4.38 5.24 -4.14
C THR A 339 5.33 5.97 -5.08
N MET A 340 4.77 6.80 -5.93
CA MET A 340 5.51 7.73 -6.78
C MET A 340 4.80 9.07 -6.83
N ASP A 341 5.57 10.15 -6.71
CA ASP A 341 5.16 11.52 -7.03
C ASP A 341 5.93 11.99 -8.26
N ILE A 342 5.23 12.55 -9.22
CA ILE A 342 5.79 13.12 -10.44
C ILE A 342 5.46 14.61 -10.46
N ASP A 343 6.49 15.44 -10.39
CA ASP A 343 6.42 16.90 -10.51
C ASP A 343 5.44 17.58 -9.52
N GLY A 344 5.01 16.92 -8.43
CA GLY A 344 3.95 17.38 -7.53
C GLY A 344 2.58 17.48 -8.21
N GLN A 345 2.37 16.77 -9.32
CA GLN A 345 1.15 16.82 -10.13
C GLN A 345 0.46 15.47 -10.27
N VAL A 346 1.22 14.37 -10.29
CA VAL A 346 0.67 13.02 -10.46
C VAL A 346 1.18 12.12 -9.35
N ALA A 347 0.27 11.46 -8.64
CA ALA A 347 0.59 10.38 -7.71
C ALA A 347 0.33 9.02 -8.35
N TRP A 348 1.17 8.05 -8.05
CA TRP A 348 0.94 6.62 -8.27
C TRP A 348 1.05 5.92 -6.92
N ILE A 349 0.02 5.17 -6.54
CA ILE A 349 -0.06 4.47 -5.25
C ILE A 349 -0.53 3.05 -5.53
N GLY A 350 0.22 2.04 -5.06
CA GLY A 350 -0.14 0.69 -5.42
C GLY A 350 0.50 -0.42 -4.59
N THR A 351 0.39 -1.61 -5.16
CA THR A 351 0.83 -2.86 -4.53
C THR A 351 2.09 -3.45 -5.16
N SER A 352 2.49 -3.00 -6.37
CA SER A 352 3.59 -3.58 -7.14
C SER A 352 4.96 -3.08 -6.68
N ASN A 353 5.88 -3.99 -6.42
CA ASN A 353 7.31 -3.68 -6.50
C ASN A 353 7.72 -3.50 -7.98
N TRP A 354 8.83 -2.80 -8.23
CA TRP A 354 9.27 -2.53 -9.61
C TRP A 354 10.23 -3.60 -10.09
N LEU A 355 9.67 -4.80 -10.26
CA LEU A 355 10.35 -5.96 -10.84
C LEU A 355 9.39 -6.64 -11.83
N GLY A 356 9.96 -7.41 -12.77
CA GLY A 356 9.20 -8.36 -13.56
C GLY A 356 8.60 -9.46 -12.69
N GLY A 357 7.49 -10.04 -13.13
CA GLY A 357 6.69 -10.97 -12.35
C GLY A 357 5.61 -10.25 -11.53
N TYR A 358 5.85 -9.03 -11.05
CA TYR A 358 4.81 -8.21 -10.41
C TYR A 358 3.95 -7.48 -11.45
N LEU A 359 4.58 -6.89 -12.47
CA LEU A 359 3.90 -6.01 -13.42
C LEU A 359 3.26 -6.76 -14.59
N ASP A 360 3.70 -7.97 -14.89
CA ASP A 360 3.30 -8.76 -16.07
C ASP A 360 2.49 -10.02 -15.74
N ASN A 361 2.78 -10.70 -14.61
CA ASN A 361 2.19 -12.01 -14.31
C ASN A 361 1.36 -12.04 -13.01
N SER A 362 1.72 -11.23 -12.01
CA SER A 362 1.02 -11.21 -10.73
C SER A 362 -0.18 -10.25 -10.74
N ARG A 363 -1.20 -10.57 -9.97
CA ARG A 363 -2.30 -9.64 -9.69
C ARG A 363 -1.80 -8.54 -8.77
N ASN A 364 -1.71 -7.33 -9.29
CA ASN A 364 -1.48 -6.10 -8.55
C ASN A 364 -2.50 -5.03 -8.95
N LEU A 365 -2.71 -4.06 -8.07
CA LEU A 365 -3.59 -2.92 -8.27
C LEU A 365 -2.84 -1.64 -7.92
N GLU A 366 -3.00 -0.62 -8.75
CA GLU A 366 -2.44 0.71 -8.56
C GLU A 366 -3.48 1.78 -8.93
N VAL A 367 -3.44 2.91 -8.25
CA VAL A 367 -4.24 4.09 -8.61
C VAL A 367 -3.30 5.18 -9.10
N VAL A 368 -3.52 5.65 -10.30
CA VAL A 368 -2.88 6.86 -10.85
C VAL A 368 -3.80 8.03 -10.61
N MET A 369 -3.27 9.10 -10.04
CA MET A 369 -4.05 10.27 -9.61
C MET A 369 -3.45 11.55 -10.20
N HIS A 370 -4.12 12.12 -11.18
CA HIS A 370 -3.80 13.45 -11.72
C HIS A 370 -4.40 14.51 -10.79
N ASP A 371 -3.91 14.53 -9.55
CA ASP A 371 -4.33 15.45 -8.50
C ASP A 371 -3.11 15.99 -7.75
N SER A 372 -2.89 17.29 -7.84
CA SER A 372 -1.71 17.93 -7.27
C SER A 372 -1.71 17.96 -5.73
N ALA A 373 -2.85 17.84 -5.07
CA ALA A 373 -2.90 17.77 -3.61
C ALA A 373 -2.42 16.39 -3.14
N MET A 374 -2.91 15.31 -3.77
CA MET A 374 -2.46 13.95 -3.49
C MET A 374 -0.99 13.77 -3.86
N ALA A 375 -0.56 14.25 -5.05
CA ALA A 375 0.84 14.14 -5.48
C ALA A 375 1.79 14.83 -4.49
N ARG A 376 1.50 16.07 -4.09
CA ARG A 376 2.29 16.78 -3.08
C ARG A 376 2.30 16.07 -1.74
N ARG A 377 1.15 15.51 -1.30
CA ARG A 377 1.09 14.80 -0.01
C ARG A 377 1.94 13.53 -0.02
N ILE A 378 1.95 12.78 -1.12
CA ILE A 378 2.89 11.65 -1.33
C ILE A 378 4.33 12.15 -1.34
N GLY A 379 4.62 13.26 -2.02
CA GLY A 379 5.95 13.90 -2.03
C GLY A 379 6.41 14.32 -0.63
N GLU A 380 5.52 14.80 0.23
CA GLU A 380 5.80 15.15 1.63
C GLU A 380 6.13 13.92 2.49
N LEU A 381 5.39 12.81 2.35
CA LEU A 381 5.70 11.54 3.01
C LEU A 381 7.06 11.01 2.57
N HIS A 382 7.35 11.09 1.25
CA HIS A 382 8.65 10.74 0.73
C HIS A 382 9.76 11.63 1.33
N ALA A 383 9.57 12.95 1.37
CA ALA A 383 10.56 13.90 1.90
C ALA A 383 10.81 13.69 3.40
N GLN A 384 9.75 13.44 4.20
CA GLN A 384 9.87 13.14 5.64
C GLN A 384 10.81 11.95 5.89
N LEU A 385 10.66 10.89 5.11
CA LEU A 385 11.49 9.70 5.25
C LEU A 385 12.88 9.92 4.62
N TRP A 386 12.93 10.58 3.44
CA TRP A 386 14.16 10.89 2.73
C TRP A 386 15.14 11.74 3.55
N ASP A 387 14.65 12.80 4.18
CA ASP A 387 15.47 13.71 4.98
C ASP A 387 15.61 13.25 6.44
N GLY A 388 14.89 12.19 6.81
CA GLY A 388 14.89 11.62 8.15
C GLY A 388 16.13 10.77 8.49
N PRO A 389 16.22 10.28 9.73
CA PRO A 389 17.40 9.56 10.21
C PRO A 389 17.55 8.16 9.62
N TYR A 390 16.49 7.61 9.00
CA TYR A 390 16.43 6.21 8.58
C TYR A 390 16.91 5.99 7.14
N ALA A 391 16.92 7.03 6.30
CA ALA A 391 17.34 6.97 4.90
C ALA A 391 18.79 7.39 4.73
N LYS A 392 19.61 6.50 4.19
CA LYS A 392 21.04 6.77 3.94
C LYS A 392 21.32 6.72 2.43
N PRO A 393 22.16 7.62 1.90
CA PRO A 393 22.62 7.52 0.52
C PRO A 393 23.22 6.14 0.23
N LEU A 394 22.93 5.58 -0.94
CA LEU A 394 23.60 4.39 -1.42
C LEU A 394 25.03 4.73 -1.84
N GLU A 395 26.01 4.19 -1.12
CA GLU A 395 27.43 4.34 -1.42
C GLU A 395 27.86 3.29 -2.45
N VAL A 396 28.16 3.72 -3.67
CA VAL A 396 28.42 2.81 -4.81
C VAL A 396 29.59 1.84 -4.53
N MET A 397 30.61 2.31 -3.82
CA MET A 397 31.81 1.51 -3.51
C MET A 397 31.71 0.71 -2.20
N ALA A 398 30.66 0.96 -1.39
CA ALA A 398 30.49 0.24 -0.13
C ALA A 398 29.98 -1.19 -0.36
N GLU A 399 30.34 -2.07 0.57
CA GLU A 399 29.73 -3.39 0.69
C GLU A 399 28.49 -3.31 1.57
N TYR A 400 27.49 -4.10 1.24
CA TYR A 400 26.26 -4.20 2.00
C TYR A 400 26.05 -5.65 2.43
N PRO A 401 25.64 -5.90 3.66
CA PRO A 401 25.32 -7.26 4.09
C PRO A 401 24.10 -7.78 3.33
N ASP A 402 24.09 -9.10 3.10
CA ASP A 402 22.87 -9.75 2.60
C ASP A 402 21.73 -9.58 3.61
N PRO A 403 20.53 -9.21 3.18
CA PRO A 403 19.40 -9.05 4.09
C PRO A 403 18.91 -10.38 4.63
N HIS A 404 18.57 -10.42 5.92
CA HIS A 404 18.01 -11.60 6.59
C HIS A 404 16.68 -11.25 7.27
N PRO A 405 15.60 -10.94 6.52
CA PRO A 405 14.36 -10.43 7.08
C PRO A 405 13.63 -11.42 8.02
N GLY A 406 13.93 -12.69 7.93
CA GLY A 406 13.31 -13.74 8.75
C GLY A 406 14.13 -14.19 9.96
N THR A 407 15.38 -13.74 10.12
CA THR A 407 16.31 -14.13 11.20
C THR A 407 16.97 -12.90 11.80
N PRO A 408 17.34 -12.95 13.11
CA PRO A 408 18.03 -11.86 13.81
C PRO A 408 19.37 -11.49 13.19
#